data_34e234bb37b40916128142b9addf767a
#
_entry.id   34e234bb37b40916128142b9addf767a
#
_cell.length_a   1.000
_cell.length_b   1.000
_cell.length_c   1.000
_cell.angle_alpha   90.00
_cell.angle_beta   90.00
_cell.angle_gamma   90.00
#
_symmetry.space_group_name_H-M   'P 1'
#
loop_
_entity.id
_entity.type
_entity.pdbx_description
1 polymer ?
#
loop_
_entity_poly.entity_id
_entity_poly.type
_entity_poly.pdbx_seq_one_letter_code
_entity_poly.pdbx_strand_id
1 'polypeptide(L)'
;MPTITYGLNNPADVFALDIEKSLTCSKFVVNAFDNVFNVECPLVGEFNVYNLLDSISTCFSLGINERVIIKALKKVKAPLGRFSVMNITPNITAIIDFAHTPDGMENVLKTIKGVYFEKLVCVFGCGGNRDTGKRSIMGNIAEKYSNFIVLTSDNPRFEDPAKILDDIERGMKKTNHVKIVDRREAIKYALGLVADGGVMAILGKGGELYQDINGVKTPYNDFEEIEKAL
;
A
#
# COMPACT_ATOMS: atom_id res chain seq x y z
N MET A 1 4.62 -17.22 -30.70
CA MET A 1 4.49 -17.82 -29.35
C MET A 1 3.03 -17.72 -28.94
N PRO A 2 2.45 -18.73 -28.33
CA PRO A 2 1.11 -18.59 -27.76
C PRO A 2 1.15 -17.51 -26.64
N THR A 3 0.19 -16.61 -26.67
CA THR A 3 0.03 -15.56 -25.66
C THR A 3 -1.13 -15.97 -24.75
N ILE A 4 -0.94 -15.85 -23.43
CA ILE A 4 -2.01 -16.04 -22.43
C ILE A 4 -2.35 -14.66 -21.90
N THR A 5 -3.63 -14.34 -21.89
CA THR A 5 -4.16 -13.09 -21.38
C THR A 5 -4.77 -13.30 -20.00
N TYR A 6 -4.61 -12.31 -19.09
CA TYR A 6 -5.30 -12.35 -17.80
C TYR A 6 -5.81 -10.96 -17.42
N GLY A 7 -6.83 -10.90 -16.57
CA GLY A 7 -7.42 -9.64 -16.14
C GLY A 7 -8.59 -9.79 -15.18
N LEU A 8 -9.14 -8.67 -14.74
CA LEU A 8 -10.33 -8.62 -13.87
C LEU A 8 -11.63 -8.56 -14.69
N ASN A 9 -11.52 -8.27 -15.97
CA ASN A 9 -12.66 -8.11 -16.86
C ASN A 9 -12.50 -9.04 -18.06
N ASN A 10 -13.62 -9.63 -18.50
CA ASN A 10 -13.66 -10.42 -19.73
C ASN A 10 -13.55 -9.51 -20.97
N PRO A 11 -12.94 -9.96 -22.11
CA PRO A 11 -12.42 -11.31 -22.35
C PRO A 11 -10.94 -11.46 -22.00
N ALA A 12 -10.60 -12.55 -21.31
CA ALA A 12 -9.22 -12.98 -21.04
C ALA A 12 -9.22 -14.52 -20.85
N ASP A 13 -8.08 -15.16 -21.10
CA ASP A 13 -7.94 -16.62 -20.89
C ASP A 13 -8.01 -17.01 -19.41
N VAL A 14 -7.56 -16.09 -18.54
CA VAL A 14 -7.64 -16.22 -17.07
C VAL A 14 -8.21 -14.93 -16.49
N PHE A 15 -9.29 -15.01 -15.74
CA PHE A 15 -9.92 -13.82 -15.16
C PHE A 15 -10.55 -14.08 -13.81
N ALA A 16 -10.74 -13.00 -13.03
CA ALA A 16 -11.38 -13.05 -11.71
C ALA A 16 -12.78 -12.45 -11.76
N LEU A 17 -13.69 -13.05 -10.98
CA LEU A 17 -15.06 -12.62 -10.75
C LEU A 17 -15.33 -12.55 -9.24
N ASP A 18 -16.37 -11.85 -8.84
CA ASP A 18 -16.89 -11.81 -7.47
C ASP A 18 -15.82 -11.48 -6.42
N ILE A 19 -15.04 -10.42 -6.68
CA ILE A 19 -13.94 -10.01 -5.80
C ILE A 19 -14.51 -9.37 -4.53
N GLU A 20 -14.35 -10.04 -3.40
CA GLU A 20 -14.68 -9.51 -2.08
C GLU A 20 -13.53 -8.66 -1.54
N LYS A 21 -13.84 -7.44 -1.09
CA LYS A 21 -12.86 -6.49 -0.54
C LYS A 21 -12.76 -6.62 0.98
N SER A 22 -11.55 -6.85 1.48
CA SER A 22 -11.23 -6.95 2.90
C SER A 22 -9.83 -6.37 3.15
N LEU A 23 -9.50 -6.00 4.39
CA LEU A 23 -8.14 -5.63 4.81
C LEU A 23 -7.30 -6.83 5.26
N THR A 24 -7.85 -8.05 5.25
CA THR A 24 -7.16 -9.25 5.74
C THR A 24 -6.89 -10.29 4.67
N CYS A 25 -7.73 -10.36 3.65
CA CYS A 25 -7.58 -11.33 2.56
C CYS A 25 -8.33 -10.87 1.30
N SER A 26 -7.99 -11.45 0.16
CA SER A 26 -8.79 -11.39 -1.07
C SER A 26 -9.49 -12.72 -1.29
N LYS A 27 -10.80 -12.65 -1.58
CA LYS A 27 -11.62 -13.80 -2.00
C LYS A 27 -12.20 -13.49 -3.35
N PHE A 28 -12.12 -14.42 -4.27
CA PHE A 28 -12.65 -14.25 -5.62
C PHE A 28 -12.80 -15.58 -6.32
N VAL A 29 -13.59 -15.61 -7.38
CA VAL A 29 -13.71 -16.75 -8.29
C VAL A 29 -12.75 -16.57 -9.45
N VAL A 30 -12.00 -17.60 -9.81
CA VAL A 30 -11.14 -17.60 -11.00
C VAL A 30 -11.77 -18.51 -12.05
N ASN A 31 -11.81 -18.03 -13.27
CA ASN A 31 -11.91 -18.88 -14.46
C ASN A 31 -10.53 -18.91 -15.13
N ALA A 32 -9.92 -20.07 -15.22
CA ALA A 32 -8.64 -20.28 -15.87
C ALA A 32 -8.80 -21.39 -16.93
N PHE A 33 -8.83 -21.02 -18.21
CA PHE A 33 -9.01 -21.95 -19.32
C PHE A 33 -10.21 -22.88 -19.10
N ASP A 34 -11.41 -22.30 -18.79
CA ASP A 34 -12.65 -22.99 -18.47
C ASP A 34 -12.65 -23.81 -17.15
N ASN A 35 -11.58 -23.77 -16.37
CA ASN A 35 -11.59 -24.28 -15.01
C ASN A 35 -12.01 -23.20 -14.03
N VAL A 36 -13.13 -23.40 -13.32
CA VAL A 36 -13.69 -22.44 -12.38
C VAL A 36 -13.48 -22.91 -10.95
N PHE A 37 -12.84 -22.05 -10.13
CA PHE A 37 -12.56 -22.36 -8.73
C PHE A 37 -12.50 -21.11 -7.85
N ASN A 38 -12.73 -21.32 -6.54
CA ASN A 38 -12.64 -20.26 -5.55
C ASN A 38 -11.20 -20.10 -5.05
N VAL A 39 -10.76 -18.85 -4.96
CA VAL A 39 -9.48 -18.46 -4.36
C VAL A 39 -9.73 -17.68 -3.08
N GLU A 40 -9.00 -18.05 -2.03
CA GLU A 40 -8.85 -17.28 -0.81
C GLU A 40 -7.34 -17.13 -0.54
N CYS A 41 -6.86 -15.88 -0.47
CA CYS A 41 -5.45 -15.57 -0.34
C CYS A 41 -5.25 -14.40 0.64
N PRO A 42 -4.28 -14.45 1.56
CA PRO A 42 -4.02 -13.37 2.53
C PRO A 42 -3.31 -12.15 1.92
N LEU A 43 -3.37 -11.99 0.60
CA LEU A 43 -2.96 -10.74 -0.07
C LEU A 43 -4.18 -9.85 -0.30
N VAL A 44 -4.03 -8.57 -0.04
CA VAL A 44 -5.13 -7.58 -0.07
C VAL A 44 -5.00 -6.67 -1.27
N GLY A 45 -6.13 -6.29 -1.86
CA GLY A 45 -6.23 -5.30 -2.93
C GLY A 45 -6.30 -5.87 -4.33
N GLU A 46 -6.98 -5.14 -5.19
CA GLU A 46 -7.25 -5.50 -6.59
C GLU A 46 -5.95 -5.72 -7.39
N PHE A 47 -4.91 -4.91 -7.09
CA PHE A 47 -3.58 -5.07 -7.68
C PHE A 47 -2.93 -6.41 -7.32
N ASN A 48 -3.20 -6.95 -6.12
CA ASN A 48 -2.76 -8.30 -5.78
C ASN A 48 -3.58 -9.39 -6.45
N VAL A 49 -4.87 -9.15 -6.72
CA VAL A 49 -5.65 -10.08 -7.56
C VAL A 49 -5.03 -10.19 -8.95
N TYR A 50 -4.61 -9.08 -9.57
CA TYR A 50 -3.84 -9.11 -10.83
C TYR A 50 -2.55 -9.94 -10.72
N ASN A 51 -1.75 -9.72 -9.68
CA ASN A 51 -0.52 -10.49 -9.45
C ASN A 51 -0.80 -11.99 -9.26
N LEU A 52 -1.93 -12.32 -8.61
CA LEU A 52 -2.36 -13.71 -8.41
C LEU A 52 -2.81 -14.35 -9.73
N LEU A 53 -3.55 -13.60 -10.57
CA LEU A 53 -3.96 -14.09 -11.89
C LEU A 53 -2.75 -14.37 -12.80
N ASP A 54 -1.73 -13.52 -12.78
CA ASP A 54 -0.47 -13.76 -13.48
C ASP A 54 0.19 -15.07 -13.02
N SER A 55 0.32 -15.22 -11.70
CA SER A 55 0.88 -16.43 -11.10
C SER A 55 0.08 -17.69 -11.43
N ILE A 56 -1.26 -17.61 -11.37
CA ILE A 56 -2.16 -18.70 -11.72
C ILE A 56 -2.00 -19.07 -13.19
N SER A 57 -2.01 -18.08 -14.10
CA SER A 57 -1.82 -18.28 -15.54
C SER A 57 -0.51 -19.00 -15.85
N THR A 58 0.57 -18.55 -15.21
CA THR A 58 1.89 -19.17 -15.34
C THR A 58 1.87 -20.62 -14.84
N CYS A 59 1.31 -20.87 -13.66
CA CYS A 59 1.23 -22.23 -13.10
C CYS A 59 0.42 -23.18 -14.00
N PHE A 60 -0.71 -22.73 -14.52
CA PHE A 60 -1.52 -23.54 -15.47
C PHE A 60 -0.75 -23.83 -16.75
N SER A 61 -0.04 -22.87 -17.32
CA SER A 61 0.76 -23.06 -18.53
C SER A 61 1.90 -24.07 -18.34
N LEU A 62 2.37 -24.24 -17.10
CA LEU A 62 3.36 -25.24 -16.71
C LEU A 62 2.73 -26.60 -16.34
N GLY A 63 1.42 -26.77 -16.47
CA GLY A 63 0.71 -28.00 -16.16
C GLY A 63 0.53 -28.29 -14.68
N ILE A 64 0.67 -27.27 -13.81
CA ILE A 64 0.47 -27.45 -12.36
C ILE A 64 -1.02 -27.61 -12.07
N ASN A 65 -1.37 -28.64 -11.28
CA ASN A 65 -2.74 -28.97 -10.96
C ASN A 65 -3.40 -27.88 -10.10
N GLU A 66 -4.66 -27.57 -10.40
CA GLU A 66 -5.50 -26.58 -9.70
C GLU A 66 -5.47 -26.73 -8.17
N ARG A 67 -5.60 -27.96 -7.64
CA ARG A 67 -5.60 -28.23 -6.19
C ARG A 67 -4.28 -27.81 -5.53
N VAL A 68 -3.16 -27.93 -6.24
CA VAL A 68 -1.84 -27.50 -5.75
C VAL A 68 -1.80 -25.99 -5.71
N ILE A 69 -2.29 -25.31 -6.76
CA ILE A 69 -2.36 -23.85 -6.84
C ILE A 69 -3.21 -23.29 -5.67
N ILE A 70 -4.45 -23.77 -5.50
CA ILE A 70 -5.34 -23.33 -4.42
C ILE A 70 -4.69 -23.50 -3.04
N LYS A 71 -4.05 -24.68 -2.81
CA LYS A 71 -3.36 -24.94 -1.54
C LYS A 71 -2.17 -24.01 -1.28
N ALA A 72 -1.45 -23.64 -2.34
CA ALA A 72 -0.32 -22.72 -2.27
C ALA A 72 -0.81 -21.29 -1.98
N LEU A 73 -1.85 -20.81 -2.69
CA LEU A 73 -2.41 -19.46 -2.54
C LEU A 73 -2.88 -19.16 -1.11
N LYS A 74 -3.45 -20.15 -0.41
CA LYS A 74 -3.83 -20.01 1.02
C LYS A 74 -2.65 -19.75 1.97
N LYS A 75 -1.42 -20.06 1.54
CA LYS A 75 -0.19 -19.96 2.35
C LYS A 75 0.72 -18.80 1.93
N VAL A 76 0.36 -18.08 0.88
CA VAL A 76 1.13 -16.91 0.42
C VAL A 76 1.20 -15.89 1.53
N LYS A 77 2.37 -15.25 1.69
CA LYS A 77 2.57 -14.13 2.59
C LYS A 77 3.04 -12.93 1.77
N ALA A 78 2.47 -11.77 2.05
CA ALA A 78 2.99 -10.53 1.48
C ALA A 78 4.44 -10.31 1.96
N PRO A 79 5.33 -9.80 1.09
CA PRO A 79 6.62 -9.29 1.55
C PRO A 79 6.40 -8.16 2.57
N LEU A 80 7.27 -8.06 3.57
CA LEU A 80 7.18 -7.02 4.59
C LEU A 80 7.17 -5.63 3.94
N GLY A 81 6.24 -4.77 4.37
CA GLY A 81 6.08 -3.42 3.81
C GLY A 81 5.39 -3.39 2.44
N ARG A 82 4.68 -4.45 2.06
CA ARG A 82 3.77 -4.50 0.90
C ARG A 82 2.35 -4.75 1.40
N PHE A 83 1.57 -3.70 1.57
CA PHE A 83 0.26 -3.70 2.20
C PHE A 83 0.24 -4.50 3.51
N SER A 84 1.23 -4.26 4.37
CA SER A 84 1.35 -4.95 5.65
C SER A 84 0.35 -4.36 6.64
N VAL A 85 -0.53 -5.21 7.15
CA VAL A 85 -1.56 -4.83 8.13
C VAL A 85 -1.05 -5.11 9.53
N MET A 86 -1.08 -4.10 10.39
CA MET A 86 -0.70 -4.16 11.80
C MET A 86 -1.87 -3.66 12.65
N ASN A 87 -2.44 -4.52 13.48
CA ASN A 87 -3.47 -4.12 14.43
C ASN A 87 -2.81 -3.45 15.63
N ILE A 88 -3.06 -2.16 15.81
CA ILE A 88 -2.54 -1.35 16.91
C ILE A 88 -3.39 -1.58 18.17
N THR A 89 -4.70 -1.51 18.00
CA THR A 89 -5.70 -1.89 18.98
C THR A 89 -6.77 -2.74 18.27
N PRO A 90 -7.76 -3.32 18.98
CA PRO A 90 -8.86 -4.02 18.34
C PRO A 90 -9.60 -3.17 17.27
N ASN A 91 -9.56 -1.84 17.41
CA ASN A 91 -10.33 -0.92 16.58
C ASN A 91 -9.43 0.01 15.71
N ILE A 92 -8.10 -0.04 15.85
CA ILE A 92 -7.17 0.80 15.09
C ILE A 92 -6.21 -0.08 14.32
N THR A 93 -6.12 0.15 13.01
CA THR A 93 -5.24 -0.58 12.10
C THR A 93 -4.22 0.34 11.46
N ALA A 94 -2.94 -0.05 11.46
CA ALA A 94 -1.94 0.55 10.58
C ALA A 94 -1.73 -0.29 9.33
N ILE A 95 -1.57 0.37 8.19
CA ILE A 95 -1.20 -0.24 6.91
C ILE A 95 0.12 0.38 6.48
N ILE A 96 1.14 -0.45 6.31
CA ILE A 96 2.48 -0.02 5.92
C ILE A 96 2.76 -0.53 4.52
N ASP A 97 3.10 0.40 3.60
CA ASP A 97 3.35 0.06 2.21
C ASP A 97 4.50 0.85 1.58
N PHE A 98 5.17 0.23 0.63
CA PHE A 98 6.26 0.82 -0.15
C PHE A 98 5.79 1.78 -1.25
N ALA A 99 4.51 2.08 -1.38
CA ALA A 99 3.95 2.97 -2.39
C ALA A 99 4.63 4.35 -2.36
N HIS A 100 5.51 4.59 -3.31
CA HIS A 100 6.32 5.81 -3.47
C HIS A 100 6.14 6.46 -4.85
N THR A 101 5.14 6.01 -5.61
CA THR A 101 4.72 6.57 -6.90
C THR A 101 3.26 6.98 -6.84
N PRO A 102 2.80 7.92 -7.69
CA PRO A 102 1.39 8.32 -7.74
C PRO A 102 0.44 7.13 -7.88
N ASP A 103 0.67 6.26 -8.86
CA ASP A 103 -0.17 5.10 -9.13
C ASP A 103 -0.17 4.11 -7.93
N GLY A 104 1.01 3.77 -7.40
CA GLY A 104 1.11 2.90 -6.22
C GLY A 104 0.35 3.45 -5.02
N MET A 105 0.49 4.77 -4.74
CA MET A 105 -0.21 5.44 -3.66
C MET A 105 -1.73 5.45 -3.86
N GLU A 106 -2.19 5.76 -5.08
CA GLU A 106 -3.61 5.76 -5.40
C GLU A 106 -4.22 4.37 -5.21
N ASN A 107 -3.55 3.32 -5.68
CA ASN A 107 -3.99 1.94 -5.56
C ASN A 107 -4.12 1.50 -4.08
N VAL A 108 -3.13 1.83 -3.24
CA VAL A 108 -3.19 1.52 -1.79
C VAL A 108 -4.33 2.28 -1.12
N LEU A 109 -4.40 3.60 -1.29
CA LEU A 109 -5.42 4.42 -0.64
C LEU A 109 -6.84 4.10 -1.13
N LYS A 110 -7.00 3.80 -2.43
CA LYS A 110 -8.26 3.34 -3.01
C LYS A 110 -8.68 1.98 -2.43
N THR A 111 -7.74 1.07 -2.23
CA THR A 111 -8.00 -0.23 -1.61
C THR A 111 -8.49 -0.06 -0.18
N ILE A 112 -7.82 0.78 0.61
CA ILE A 112 -8.25 1.10 1.97
C ILE A 112 -9.64 1.73 1.95
N LYS A 113 -9.87 2.73 1.09
CA LYS A 113 -11.16 3.44 0.98
C LYS A 113 -12.32 2.55 0.56
N GLY A 114 -12.04 1.42 -0.11
CA GLY A 114 -13.04 0.42 -0.48
C GLY A 114 -13.57 -0.43 0.67
N VAL A 115 -12.97 -0.33 1.86
CA VAL A 115 -13.40 -0.99 3.09
C VAL A 115 -13.94 0.07 4.05
N TYR A 116 -14.97 -0.30 4.82
CA TYR A 116 -15.55 0.65 5.80
C TYR A 116 -14.58 0.93 6.95
N PHE A 117 -14.41 2.21 7.29
CA PHE A 117 -13.68 2.70 8.48
C PHE A 117 -14.12 4.12 8.83
N GLU A 118 -13.91 4.52 10.07
CA GLU A 118 -14.28 5.84 10.60
C GLU A 118 -13.41 6.96 10.02
N LYS A 119 -12.09 6.78 10.01
CA LYS A 119 -11.12 7.82 9.63
C LYS A 119 -9.86 7.22 9.01
N LEU A 120 -9.40 7.78 7.90
CA LEU A 120 -8.12 7.49 7.29
C LEU A 120 -7.12 8.64 7.53
N VAL A 121 -6.04 8.34 8.23
CA VAL A 121 -4.88 9.23 8.36
C VAL A 121 -3.76 8.69 7.48
N CYS A 122 -3.25 9.51 6.55
CA CYS A 122 -2.16 9.15 5.66
C CYS A 122 -0.85 9.81 6.09
N VAL A 123 0.20 9.03 6.32
CA VAL A 123 1.55 9.49 6.63
C VAL A 123 2.46 9.16 5.46
N PHE A 124 3.05 10.15 4.81
CA PHE A 124 3.97 9.91 3.71
C PHE A 124 4.93 11.06 3.43
N GLY A 125 5.95 10.77 2.66
CA GLY A 125 6.88 11.73 2.10
C GLY A 125 7.41 11.27 0.75
N CYS A 126 8.29 12.06 0.17
CA CYS A 126 8.96 11.73 -1.09
C CYS A 126 10.47 11.69 -0.90
N GLY A 127 11.14 10.80 -1.65
CA GLY A 127 12.59 10.74 -1.67
C GLY A 127 13.22 11.94 -2.37
N GLY A 128 14.30 12.46 -1.79
CA GLY A 128 15.15 13.46 -2.43
C GLY A 128 16.03 12.87 -3.52
N ASN A 129 16.57 13.73 -4.42
CA ASN A 129 17.35 13.36 -5.60
C ASN A 129 16.65 12.31 -6.48
N ARG A 130 15.35 12.46 -6.63
CA ARG A 130 14.44 11.64 -7.43
C ARG A 130 13.50 12.56 -8.22
N ASP A 131 12.61 11.97 -9.01
CA ASP A 131 11.57 12.69 -9.74
C ASP A 131 10.77 13.62 -8.81
N THR A 132 10.89 14.93 -9.05
CA THR A 132 10.18 15.98 -8.29
C THR A 132 8.76 16.19 -8.79
N GLY A 133 8.48 15.87 -10.06
CA GLY A 133 7.17 16.07 -10.68
C GLY A 133 6.06 15.25 -10.03
N LYS A 134 6.39 14.12 -9.44
CA LYS A 134 5.42 13.27 -8.72
C LYS A 134 4.97 13.85 -7.38
N ARG A 135 5.72 14.78 -6.75
CA ARG A 135 5.49 15.25 -5.38
C ARG A 135 4.10 15.87 -5.22
N SER A 136 3.78 16.86 -6.03
CA SER A 136 2.47 17.51 -6.00
C SER A 136 1.32 16.57 -6.40
N ILE A 137 1.56 15.64 -7.33
CA ILE A 137 0.57 14.64 -7.73
C ILE A 137 0.22 13.74 -6.54
N MET A 138 1.24 13.28 -5.79
CA MET A 138 1.04 12.44 -4.59
C MET A 138 0.31 13.23 -3.48
N GLY A 139 0.61 14.52 -3.31
CA GLY A 139 -0.14 15.39 -2.39
C GLY A 139 -1.63 15.45 -2.71
N ASN A 140 -1.97 15.65 -3.99
CA ASN A 140 -3.35 15.65 -4.46
C ASN A 140 -4.05 14.29 -4.25
N ILE A 141 -3.37 13.18 -4.51
CA ILE A 141 -3.89 11.83 -4.29
C ILE A 141 -4.17 11.60 -2.80
N ALA A 142 -3.24 11.95 -1.91
CA ALA A 142 -3.44 11.84 -0.47
C ALA A 142 -4.67 12.63 -0.01
N GLU A 143 -4.83 13.85 -0.49
CA GLU A 143 -5.97 14.72 -0.17
C GLU A 143 -7.31 14.16 -0.67
N LYS A 144 -7.32 13.51 -1.82
CA LYS A 144 -8.51 12.89 -2.41
C LYS A 144 -9.06 11.74 -1.56
N TYR A 145 -8.16 10.92 -1.00
CA TYR A 145 -8.56 9.66 -0.34
C TYR A 145 -8.55 9.72 1.19
N SER A 146 -7.81 10.66 1.81
CA SER A 146 -7.61 10.67 3.26
C SER A 146 -8.39 11.76 3.96
N ASN A 147 -8.76 11.52 5.21
CA ASN A 147 -9.40 12.50 6.08
C ASN A 147 -8.39 13.51 6.62
N PHE A 148 -7.17 13.03 6.93
CA PHE A 148 -6.07 13.86 7.38
C PHE A 148 -4.74 13.35 6.85
N ILE A 149 -3.77 14.24 6.62
CA ILE A 149 -2.46 13.89 6.05
C ILE A 149 -1.36 14.43 6.95
N VAL A 150 -0.36 13.60 7.20
CA VAL A 150 0.88 14.00 7.86
C VAL A 150 2.01 13.87 6.84
N LEU A 151 2.46 15.00 6.32
CA LEU A 151 3.61 15.06 5.41
C LEU A 151 4.89 14.97 6.21
N THR A 152 5.80 14.06 5.81
CA THR A 152 7.03 13.81 6.55
C THR A 152 8.19 13.41 5.64
N SER A 153 9.41 13.28 6.20
CA SER A 153 10.55 12.81 5.42
C SER A 153 10.43 11.31 5.08
N ASP A 154 10.80 11.00 3.86
CA ASP A 154 11.16 9.64 3.44
C ASP A 154 12.69 9.48 3.57
N ASN A 155 13.43 9.46 2.47
CA ASN A 155 14.88 9.55 2.37
C ASN A 155 15.23 10.89 1.71
N PRO A 156 15.43 12.00 2.43
CA PRO A 156 15.69 13.31 1.83
C PRO A 156 17.02 13.36 1.08
N ARG A 157 17.95 12.46 1.36
CA ARG A 157 19.29 12.42 0.77
C ARG A 157 19.98 13.76 0.89
N PHE A 158 20.32 14.42 -0.22
CA PHE A 158 21.02 15.71 -0.24
C PHE A 158 20.08 16.92 -0.43
N GLU A 159 18.75 16.69 -0.46
CA GLU A 159 17.78 17.79 -0.52
C GLU A 159 17.32 18.19 0.89
N ASP A 160 16.94 19.46 1.03
CA ASP A 160 16.28 19.98 2.22
C ASP A 160 14.91 19.30 2.39
N PRO A 161 14.68 18.54 3.47
CA PRO A 161 13.42 17.84 3.68
C PRO A 161 12.22 18.79 3.72
N ALA A 162 12.35 20.00 4.26
CA ALA A 162 11.25 20.96 4.32
C ALA A 162 10.79 21.37 2.92
N LYS A 163 11.72 21.58 1.99
CA LYS A 163 11.41 21.89 0.59
C LYS A 163 10.69 20.73 -0.12
N ILE A 164 11.04 19.48 0.20
CA ILE A 164 10.33 18.32 -0.33
C ILE A 164 8.87 18.33 0.13
N LEU A 165 8.61 18.65 1.41
CA LEU A 165 7.25 18.76 1.94
C LEU A 165 6.47 19.91 1.30
N ASP A 166 7.11 21.06 1.04
CA ASP A 166 6.51 22.18 0.34
C ASP A 166 6.11 21.80 -1.10
N ASP A 167 6.95 21.03 -1.79
CA ASP A 167 6.63 20.55 -3.15
C ASP A 167 5.43 19.59 -3.15
N ILE A 168 5.26 18.77 -2.13
CA ILE A 168 4.11 17.89 -1.98
C ILE A 168 2.85 18.74 -1.71
N GLU A 169 2.94 19.70 -0.78
CA GLU A 169 1.85 20.57 -0.37
C GLU A 169 1.27 21.41 -1.54
N ARG A 170 2.11 21.79 -2.52
CA ARG A 170 1.65 22.52 -3.73
C ARG A 170 0.56 21.78 -4.51
N GLY A 171 0.45 20.46 -4.38
CA GLY A 171 -0.63 19.68 -4.99
C GLY A 171 -1.93 19.65 -4.20
N MET A 172 -1.94 20.19 -2.98
CA MET A 172 -3.05 20.14 -2.04
C MET A 172 -3.82 21.46 -2.07
N LYS A 173 -5.12 21.40 -1.82
CA LYS A 173 -6.04 22.56 -1.82
C LYS A 173 -6.72 22.78 -0.48
N LYS A 174 -6.75 21.73 0.36
CA LYS A 174 -7.39 21.76 1.68
C LYS A 174 -6.36 21.99 2.78
N THR A 175 -6.85 22.31 3.97
CA THR A 175 -6.03 22.53 5.17
C THR A 175 -6.03 21.33 6.13
N ASN A 176 -6.41 20.15 5.63
CA ASN A 176 -6.50 18.91 6.41
C ASN A 176 -5.14 18.16 6.46
N HIS A 177 -4.06 18.89 6.64
CA HIS A 177 -2.72 18.32 6.72
C HIS A 177 -1.80 19.08 7.66
N VAL A 178 -0.68 18.46 8.01
CA VAL A 178 0.42 19.04 8.76
C VAL A 178 1.75 18.56 8.17
N LYS A 179 2.79 19.39 8.30
CA LYS A 179 4.18 19.04 7.94
C LYS A 179 4.99 18.79 9.20
N ILE A 180 5.52 17.58 9.36
CA ILE A 180 6.39 17.18 10.46
C ILE A 180 7.60 16.47 9.84
N VAL A 181 8.74 17.15 9.80
CA VAL A 181 9.94 16.65 9.11
C VAL A 181 10.45 15.35 9.70
N ASP A 182 10.52 15.24 11.04
CA ASP A 182 10.90 13.99 11.69
C ASP A 182 9.80 12.94 11.54
N ARG A 183 10.14 11.81 10.89
CA ARG A 183 9.19 10.76 10.59
C ARG A 183 8.72 10.00 11.84
N ARG A 184 9.53 9.93 12.89
CA ARG A 184 9.16 9.33 14.17
C ARG A 184 8.07 10.15 14.84
N GLU A 185 8.29 11.45 14.93
CA GLU A 185 7.30 12.38 15.49
C GLU A 185 6.03 12.43 14.62
N ALA A 186 6.17 12.33 13.30
CA ALA A 186 5.04 12.26 12.39
C ALA A 186 4.15 11.03 12.64
N ILE A 187 4.74 9.85 12.83
CA ILE A 187 4.01 8.61 13.14
C ILE A 187 3.32 8.74 14.51
N LYS A 188 4.02 9.21 15.52
CA LYS A 188 3.47 9.43 16.86
C LYS A 188 2.29 10.41 16.84
N TYR A 189 2.44 11.52 16.10
CA TYR A 189 1.37 12.49 15.93
C TYR A 189 0.15 11.88 15.21
N ALA A 190 0.39 11.11 14.13
CA ALA A 190 -0.67 10.44 13.38
C ALA A 190 -1.43 9.43 14.23
N LEU A 191 -0.75 8.66 15.09
CA LEU A 191 -1.37 7.73 16.04
C LEU A 191 -2.37 8.44 16.96
N GLY A 192 -2.02 9.62 17.45
CA GLY A 192 -2.92 10.46 18.27
C GLY A 192 -4.13 11.02 17.52
N LEU A 193 -4.11 11.01 16.19
CA LEU A 193 -5.21 11.48 15.35
C LEU A 193 -6.18 10.38 14.92
N VAL A 194 -5.73 9.12 14.92
CA VAL A 194 -6.57 8.00 14.51
C VAL A 194 -7.57 7.73 15.61
N ALA A 195 -8.86 7.87 15.30
CA ALA A 195 -9.96 7.51 16.21
C ALA A 195 -10.22 6.00 16.18
N ASP A 196 -10.95 5.50 17.17
CA ASP A 196 -11.48 4.13 17.16
C ASP A 196 -12.20 3.84 15.83
N GLY A 197 -11.97 2.67 15.26
CA GLY A 197 -12.46 2.31 13.92
C GLY A 197 -11.66 2.92 12.77
N GLY A 198 -10.55 3.63 13.06
CA GLY A 198 -9.75 4.32 12.06
C GLY A 198 -8.58 3.50 11.51
N VAL A 199 -8.06 3.97 10.39
CA VAL A 199 -6.90 3.41 9.69
C VAL A 199 -5.80 4.45 9.56
N MET A 200 -4.56 4.07 9.87
CA MET A 200 -3.36 4.85 9.57
C MET A 200 -2.60 4.19 8.41
N ALA A 201 -2.49 4.89 7.29
CA ALA A 201 -1.68 4.45 6.15
C ALA A 201 -0.30 5.11 6.22
N ILE A 202 0.77 4.33 6.35
CA ILE A 202 2.16 4.82 6.34
C ILE A 202 2.82 4.36 5.04
N LEU A 203 3.12 5.32 4.17
CA LEU A 203 3.53 5.05 2.79
C LEU A 203 4.94 5.56 2.49
N GLY A 204 5.58 4.91 1.51
CA GLY A 204 6.86 5.28 0.93
C GLY A 204 7.99 4.32 1.28
N LYS A 205 8.23 4.03 2.56
CA LYS A 205 9.35 3.20 3.02
C LYS A 205 9.05 1.71 3.08
N GLY A 206 7.80 1.34 3.39
CA GLY A 206 7.43 -0.06 3.51
C GLY A 206 8.35 -0.82 4.47
N GLY A 207 9.07 -1.83 3.96
CA GLY A 207 10.01 -2.63 4.74
C GLY A 207 11.46 -2.12 4.77
N GLU A 208 11.74 -0.87 4.38
CA GLU A 208 13.09 -0.29 4.48
C GLU A 208 13.58 -0.22 5.92
N LEU A 209 14.86 -0.54 6.13
CA LEU A 209 15.49 -0.61 7.47
C LEU A 209 16.41 0.59 7.75
N TYR A 210 16.32 1.66 6.96
CA TYR A 210 17.15 2.85 7.14
C TYR A 210 16.46 4.12 6.66
N GLN A 211 16.96 5.26 7.11
CA GLN A 211 16.70 6.56 6.53
C GLN A 211 18.03 7.18 6.06
N ASP A 212 18.02 7.72 4.82
CA ASP A 212 19.18 8.32 4.17
C ASP A 212 19.09 9.86 4.25
N ILE A 213 19.97 10.47 5.05
CA ILE A 213 20.09 11.93 5.22
C ILE A 213 21.52 12.32 4.89
N ASN A 214 21.73 13.16 3.89
CA ASN A 214 23.05 13.61 3.43
C ASN A 214 24.03 12.46 3.12
N GLY A 215 23.51 11.34 2.57
CA GLY A 215 24.30 10.16 2.25
C GLY A 215 24.62 9.27 3.46
N VAL A 216 24.17 9.65 4.67
CA VAL A 216 24.32 8.84 5.88
C VAL A 216 23.04 8.02 6.09
N LYS A 217 23.18 6.70 6.07
CA LYS A 217 22.07 5.77 6.35
C LYS A 217 22.04 5.44 7.84
N THR A 218 21.01 5.91 8.51
CA THR A 218 20.73 5.59 9.92
C THR A 218 19.67 4.50 10.02
N PRO A 219 19.77 3.56 10.98
CA PRO A 219 18.73 2.55 11.21
C PRO A 219 17.37 3.19 11.46
N TYR A 220 16.37 2.71 10.75
CA TYR A 220 15.01 3.21 10.83
C TYR A 220 14.04 2.16 10.28
N ASN A 221 12.90 1.97 10.93
CA ASN A 221 11.85 1.08 10.44
C ASN A 221 10.47 1.56 10.91
N ASP A 222 9.52 1.71 9.98
CA ASP A 222 8.16 2.19 10.30
C ASP A 222 7.43 1.28 11.31
N PHE A 223 7.63 -0.03 11.27
CA PHE A 223 7.01 -0.97 12.22
C PHE A 223 7.52 -0.75 13.64
N GLU A 224 8.83 -0.62 13.81
CA GLU A 224 9.44 -0.36 15.12
C GLU A 224 9.03 1.00 15.69
N GLU A 225 8.92 2.02 14.84
CA GLU A 225 8.52 3.36 15.29
C GLU A 225 7.05 3.41 15.72
N ILE A 226 6.17 2.61 15.11
CA ILE A 226 4.80 2.41 15.61
C ILE A 226 4.83 1.75 16.98
N GLU A 227 5.57 0.65 17.14
CA GLU A 227 5.67 -0.08 18.42
C GLU A 227 6.23 0.79 19.56
N LYS A 228 7.21 1.65 19.27
CA LYS A 228 7.78 2.60 20.26
C LYS A 228 6.83 3.73 20.63
N ALA A 229 5.85 4.04 19.78
CA ALA A 229 4.91 5.13 19.99
C ALA A 229 3.64 4.70 20.75
N LEU A 230 3.43 3.38 20.96
CA LEU A 230 2.36 2.76 21.74
C LEU A 230 2.72 2.67 23.22
#